data_1647a238a1b95421bcef5a1cdf1ee040
#
_entry.id   1647a238a1b95421bcef5a1cdf1ee040
#
_cell.length_a   1.000
_cell.length_b   1.000
_cell.length_c   1.000
_cell.angle_alpha   90.00
_cell.angle_beta   90.00
_cell.angle_gamma   90.00
#
_symmetry.space_group_name_H-M   'P 1'
#
loop_
_entity.id
_entity.type
_entity.pdbx_description
1 polymer ?
#
loop_
_entity_poly.entity_id
_entity_poly.type
_entity_poly.pdbx_seq_one_letter_code
_entity_poly.pdbx_strand_id
1 'polypeptide(L)'
;DGVIADFNASEQMIGQLIKSIPTLNKKFYSPALKMVICIPSGITEVEMRAVRESAERVNGKEVYLIHEPMAAAIGIGVDIMQPKGNMIIDIGGGTTEIAVIALAGIVCDKSVKIAGDVFTEDIVYYMRTQHNLSIGDRTAEKIKINIGSALDELSLIHI
;
A
#
# COMPACT_ATOMS: atom_id res chain seq x y z
N ASP A 1 -2.17 -10.12 0.39
CA ASP A 1 -1.51 -10.55 -0.86
C ASP A 1 -1.35 -9.42 -1.91
N GLY A 2 -1.65 -8.14 -1.58
CA GLY A 2 -1.44 -6.99 -2.46
C GLY A 2 -2.40 -6.86 -3.66
N VAL A 3 -3.33 -7.79 -3.84
CA VAL A 3 -4.29 -7.81 -4.94
C VAL A 3 -5.70 -8.03 -4.43
N ILE A 4 -6.69 -7.39 -5.07
CA ILE A 4 -8.11 -7.57 -4.73
C ILE A 4 -8.55 -8.98 -5.12
N ALA A 5 -8.79 -9.83 -4.12
CA ALA A 5 -9.32 -11.18 -4.30
C ALA A 5 -10.87 -11.23 -4.26
N ASP A 6 -11.50 -10.28 -3.57
CA ASP A 6 -12.95 -10.18 -3.43
C ASP A 6 -13.44 -8.79 -3.85
N PHE A 7 -14.00 -8.72 -5.05
CA PHE A 7 -14.52 -7.47 -5.62
C PHE A 7 -15.73 -6.92 -4.87
N ASN A 8 -16.59 -7.77 -4.34
CA ASN A 8 -17.77 -7.33 -3.60
C ASN A 8 -17.37 -6.69 -2.26
N ALA A 9 -16.40 -7.31 -1.56
CA ALA A 9 -15.86 -6.75 -0.34
C ALA A 9 -15.15 -5.41 -0.59
N SER A 10 -14.40 -5.29 -1.68
CA SER A 10 -13.72 -4.05 -2.07
C SER A 10 -14.71 -2.94 -2.43
N GLU A 11 -15.76 -3.24 -3.19
CA GLU A 11 -16.83 -2.29 -3.52
C GLU A 11 -17.52 -1.78 -2.25
N GLN A 12 -17.86 -2.69 -1.32
CA GLN A 12 -18.46 -2.32 -0.05
C GLN A 12 -17.52 -1.45 0.80
N MET A 13 -16.25 -1.80 0.85
CA MET A 13 -15.24 -1.02 1.58
C MET A 13 -15.10 0.40 1.02
N ILE A 14 -14.94 0.54 -0.30
CA ILE A 14 -14.86 1.86 -0.97
C ILE A 14 -16.15 2.65 -0.69
N GLY A 15 -17.32 2.00 -0.83
CA GLY A 15 -18.62 2.63 -0.57
C GLY A 15 -18.75 3.12 0.88
N GLN A 16 -18.25 2.37 1.87
CA GLN A 16 -18.25 2.78 3.27
C GLN A 16 -17.28 3.91 3.55
N LEU A 17 -16.06 3.86 2.97
CA LEU A 17 -15.08 4.94 3.07
C LEU A 17 -15.65 6.25 2.53
N ILE A 18 -16.30 6.22 1.36
CA ILE A 18 -16.97 7.40 0.80
C ILE A 18 -18.07 7.93 1.72
N LYS A 19 -18.89 7.04 2.29
CA LYS A 19 -19.93 7.41 3.25
C LYS A 19 -19.35 7.99 4.55
N SER A 20 -18.15 7.66 4.93
CA SER A 20 -17.48 8.22 6.11
C SER A 20 -17.03 9.67 5.94
N ILE A 21 -17.00 10.19 4.71
CA ILE A 21 -16.58 11.57 4.41
C ILE A 21 -17.73 12.53 4.73
N PRO A 22 -17.62 13.38 5.79
CA PRO A 22 -18.74 14.18 6.28
C PRO A 22 -19.27 15.20 5.27
N THR A 23 -18.39 15.70 4.37
CA THR A 23 -18.74 16.68 3.34
C THR A 23 -19.65 16.10 2.26
N LEU A 24 -19.57 14.79 2.01
CA LEU A 24 -20.40 14.10 1.03
C LEU A 24 -21.77 13.69 1.61
N ASN A 25 -21.83 13.37 2.90
CA ASN A 25 -23.06 12.94 3.57
C ASN A 25 -24.09 14.06 3.82
N LYS A 26 -23.69 15.33 3.72
CA LYS A 26 -24.59 16.49 3.94
C LYS A 26 -25.38 16.88 2.70
N LYS A 27 -25.15 16.27 1.56
CA LYS A 27 -25.85 16.61 0.31
C LYS A 27 -27.05 15.70 0.11
N PHE A 28 -28.18 16.31 -0.28
CA PHE A 28 -29.43 15.61 -0.56
C PHE A 28 -29.36 14.70 -1.80
N TYR A 29 -28.30 14.79 -2.58
CA TYR A 29 -27.99 13.97 -3.74
C TYR A 29 -26.54 13.47 -3.65
N SER A 30 -26.30 12.25 -4.15
CA SER A 30 -24.95 11.70 -4.26
C SER A 30 -24.20 12.44 -5.37
N PRO A 31 -23.18 13.24 -5.05
CA PRO A 31 -22.40 13.93 -6.10
C PRO A 31 -21.62 12.90 -6.92
N ALA A 32 -21.45 13.20 -8.21
CA ALA A 32 -20.51 12.43 -9.04
C ALA A 32 -19.09 12.68 -8.53
N LEU A 33 -18.35 11.60 -8.30
CA LEU A 33 -17.02 11.66 -7.68
C LEU A 33 -15.93 11.58 -8.73
N LYS A 34 -14.88 12.37 -8.53
CA LYS A 34 -13.58 12.15 -9.15
C LYS A 34 -12.71 11.38 -8.19
N MET A 35 -12.20 10.25 -8.63
CA MET A 35 -11.41 9.34 -7.80
C MET A 35 -10.04 9.12 -8.40
N VAL A 36 -9.02 9.13 -7.54
CA VAL A 36 -7.68 8.64 -7.86
C VAL A 36 -7.44 7.42 -6.97
N ILE A 37 -7.10 6.30 -7.58
CA ILE A 37 -6.91 5.02 -6.88
C ILE A 37 -5.51 4.52 -7.18
N CYS A 38 -4.75 4.23 -6.13
CA CYS A 38 -3.44 3.62 -6.27
C CYS A 38 -3.59 2.14 -6.59
N ILE A 39 -2.73 1.65 -7.48
CA ILE A 39 -2.65 0.25 -7.91
C ILE A 39 -1.20 -0.24 -7.84
N PRO A 40 -0.96 -1.51 -7.47
CA PRO A 40 0.37 -2.10 -7.50
C PRO A 40 0.98 -2.09 -8.90
N SER A 41 2.31 -2.05 -8.98
CA SER A 41 3.00 -2.07 -10.29
C SER A 41 2.77 -3.37 -11.07
N GLY A 42 2.67 -4.51 -10.37
CA GLY A 42 2.48 -5.83 -10.97
C GLY A 42 1.03 -6.22 -11.25
N ILE A 43 0.08 -5.27 -11.23
CA ILE A 43 -1.35 -5.54 -11.46
C ILE A 43 -1.62 -5.91 -12.92
N THR A 44 -2.52 -6.87 -13.13
CA THR A 44 -2.97 -7.27 -14.48
C THR A 44 -4.03 -6.30 -15.04
N GLU A 45 -4.17 -6.26 -16.37
CA GLU A 45 -5.21 -5.46 -17.03
C GLU A 45 -6.64 -5.82 -16.55
N VAL A 46 -6.87 -7.10 -16.27
CA VAL A 46 -8.16 -7.57 -15.76
C VAL A 46 -8.44 -7.00 -14.36
N GLU A 47 -7.45 -7.01 -13.50
CA GLU A 47 -7.55 -6.45 -12.15
C GLU A 47 -7.68 -4.93 -12.17
N MET A 48 -6.95 -4.23 -13.04
CA MET A 48 -7.11 -2.78 -13.25
C MET A 48 -8.54 -2.42 -13.68
N ARG A 49 -9.10 -3.19 -14.62
CA ARG A 49 -10.49 -3.02 -15.05
C ARG A 49 -11.45 -3.22 -13.89
N ALA A 50 -11.25 -4.27 -13.09
CA ALA A 50 -12.10 -4.58 -11.95
C ALA A 50 -12.06 -3.48 -10.86
N VAL A 51 -10.88 -2.91 -10.57
CA VAL A 51 -10.75 -1.75 -9.67
C VAL A 51 -11.55 -0.57 -10.21
N ARG A 52 -11.42 -0.26 -11.49
CA ARG A 52 -12.16 0.83 -12.14
C ARG A 52 -13.68 0.61 -12.06
N GLU A 53 -14.15 -0.57 -12.45
CA GLU A 53 -15.58 -0.91 -12.40
C GLU A 53 -16.14 -0.84 -10.97
N SER A 54 -15.38 -1.29 -9.97
CA SER A 54 -15.78 -1.18 -8.56
C SER A 54 -15.93 0.28 -8.11
N ALA A 55 -15.03 1.15 -8.55
CA ALA A 55 -15.11 2.59 -8.26
C ALA A 55 -16.29 3.26 -8.97
N GLU A 56 -16.56 2.89 -10.21
CA GLU A 56 -17.71 3.42 -11.00
C GLU A 56 -19.05 3.03 -10.36
N ARG A 57 -19.17 1.82 -9.83
CA ARG A 57 -20.38 1.35 -9.12
C ARG A 57 -20.69 2.15 -7.85
N VAL A 58 -19.69 2.70 -7.20
CA VAL A 58 -19.87 3.55 -6.02
C VAL A 58 -19.90 5.05 -6.38
N ASN A 59 -20.38 5.38 -7.58
CA ASN A 59 -20.57 6.74 -8.09
C ASN A 59 -19.28 7.48 -8.48
N GLY A 60 -18.22 6.76 -8.80
CA GLY A 60 -17.04 7.31 -9.45
C GLY A 60 -17.33 7.66 -10.90
N LYS A 61 -17.41 8.93 -11.25
CA LYS A 61 -17.66 9.40 -12.62
C LYS A 61 -16.39 9.53 -13.43
N GLU A 62 -15.32 9.97 -12.76
CA GLU A 62 -13.98 10.06 -13.33
C GLU A 62 -13.04 9.27 -12.43
N VAL A 63 -12.54 8.14 -12.91
CA VAL A 63 -11.65 7.25 -12.15
C VAL A 63 -10.29 7.23 -12.81
N TYR A 64 -9.29 7.69 -12.08
CA TYR A 64 -7.89 7.68 -12.47
C TYR A 64 -7.15 6.63 -11.67
N LEU A 65 -6.39 5.78 -12.34
CA LEU A 65 -5.50 4.81 -11.71
C LEU A 65 -4.07 5.32 -11.76
N ILE A 66 -3.35 5.22 -10.65
CA ILE A 66 -1.95 5.60 -10.53
C ILE A 66 -1.17 4.47 -9.87
N HIS A 67 0.01 4.16 -10.34
CA HIS A 67 0.86 3.16 -9.69
C HIS A 67 1.34 3.64 -8.33
N GLU A 68 1.34 2.75 -7.32
CA GLU A 68 1.71 3.06 -5.93
C GLU A 68 3.06 3.76 -5.83
N PRO A 69 4.16 3.29 -6.47
CA PRO A 69 5.44 3.99 -6.39
C PRO A 69 5.42 5.40 -6.98
N MET A 70 4.59 5.63 -8.02
CA MET A 70 4.43 6.95 -8.62
C MET A 70 3.70 7.89 -7.65
N ALA A 71 2.65 7.42 -7.01
CA ALA A 71 1.93 8.19 -6.00
C ALA A 71 2.83 8.51 -4.81
N ALA A 72 3.64 7.54 -4.36
CA ALA A 72 4.62 7.73 -3.28
C ALA A 72 5.66 8.80 -3.66
N ALA A 73 6.23 8.75 -4.88
CA ALA A 73 7.18 9.75 -5.37
C ALA A 73 6.61 11.16 -5.34
N ILE A 74 5.38 11.32 -5.81
CA ILE A 74 4.68 12.61 -5.78
C ILE A 74 4.45 13.06 -4.34
N GLY A 75 4.01 12.14 -3.46
CA GLY A 75 3.70 12.43 -2.07
C GLY A 75 4.89 12.91 -1.24
N ILE A 76 6.08 12.38 -1.50
CA ILE A 76 7.33 12.82 -0.84
C ILE A 76 8.00 14.01 -1.54
N GLY A 77 7.38 14.55 -2.61
CA GLY A 77 7.86 15.75 -3.29
C GLY A 77 9.04 15.52 -4.23
N VAL A 78 9.26 14.31 -4.71
CA VAL A 78 10.26 14.03 -5.75
C VAL A 78 9.81 14.68 -7.06
N ASP A 79 10.71 15.44 -7.70
CA ASP A 79 10.45 15.97 -9.02
C ASP A 79 10.57 14.86 -10.07
N ILE A 80 9.43 14.27 -10.37
CA ILE A 80 9.33 13.15 -11.32
C ILE A 80 9.54 13.58 -12.77
N MET A 81 9.50 14.88 -13.09
CA MET A 81 9.63 15.39 -14.46
C MET A 81 11.08 15.45 -14.95
N GLN A 82 12.04 15.38 -14.04
CA GLN A 82 13.45 15.43 -14.40
C GLN A 82 13.91 14.17 -15.12
N PRO A 83 14.92 14.27 -16.02
CA PRO A 83 15.53 13.11 -16.69
C PRO A 83 16.47 12.30 -15.76
N LYS A 84 16.38 12.51 -14.46
CA LYS A 84 17.13 11.79 -13.43
C LYS A 84 16.30 10.65 -12.88
N GLY A 85 16.87 9.44 -12.90
CA GLY A 85 16.22 8.28 -12.27
C GLY A 85 16.16 8.42 -10.74
N ASN A 86 14.95 8.35 -10.19
CA ASN A 86 14.72 8.31 -8.75
C ASN A 86 14.17 6.92 -8.40
N MET A 87 14.85 6.20 -7.51
CA MET A 87 14.36 4.92 -7.02
C MET A 87 13.45 5.13 -5.83
N ILE A 88 12.25 4.59 -5.92
CA ILE A 88 11.25 4.56 -4.85
C ILE A 88 11.14 3.13 -4.37
N ILE A 89 11.13 2.95 -3.07
CA ILE A 89 10.87 1.67 -2.39
C ILE A 89 9.70 1.92 -1.46
N ASP A 90 8.58 1.29 -1.77
CA ASP A 90 7.35 1.35 -0.98
C ASP A 90 7.14 0.01 -0.29
N ILE A 91 7.22 -0.02 1.03
CA ILE A 91 7.11 -1.24 1.85
C ILE A 91 5.75 -1.22 2.54
N GLY A 92 4.80 -1.98 1.98
CA GLY A 92 3.47 -2.15 2.54
C GLY A 92 3.38 -3.25 3.60
N GLY A 93 2.17 -3.76 3.84
CA GLY A 93 1.93 -4.92 4.68
C GLY A 93 2.27 -6.23 3.96
N GLY A 94 1.69 -6.46 2.79
CA GLY A 94 1.82 -7.71 2.03
C GLY A 94 2.85 -7.67 0.90
N THR A 95 3.16 -6.51 0.35
CA THR A 95 4.07 -6.32 -0.80
C THR A 95 5.05 -5.19 -0.58
N THR A 96 6.23 -5.32 -1.19
CA THR A 96 7.19 -4.23 -1.37
C THR A 96 7.29 -3.91 -2.85
N GLU A 97 6.98 -2.67 -3.21
CA GLU A 97 7.05 -2.14 -4.56
C GLU A 97 8.35 -1.34 -4.72
N ILE A 98 9.11 -1.66 -5.75
CA ILE A 98 10.36 -0.98 -6.09
C ILE A 98 10.22 -0.45 -7.50
N ALA A 99 10.43 0.85 -7.71
CA ALA A 99 10.37 1.45 -9.04
C ALA A 99 11.44 2.52 -9.23
N VAL A 100 11.94 2.63 -10.45
CA VAL A 100 12.76 3.76 -10.90
C VAL A 100 11.89 4.65 -11.77
N ILE A 101 11.79 5.91 -11.39
CA ILE A 101 10.94 6.91 -12.05
C ILE A 101 11.82 7.99 -12.66
N ALA A 102 11.56 8.33 -13.92
CA ALA A 102 12.17 9.45 -14.63
C ALA A 102 11.21 9.96 -15.71
N LEU A 103 11.23 11.26 -15.99
CA LEU A 103 10.38 11.90 -17.04
C LEU A 103 8.90 11.51 -16.92
N ALA A 104 8.38 11.54 -15.70
CA ALA A 104 7.00 11.16 -15.34
C ALA A 104 6.60 9.72 -15.72
N GLY A 105 7.57 8.85 -16.02
CA GLY A 105 7.35 7.45 -16.37
C GLY A 105 8.06 6.49 -15.41
N ILE A 106 7.52 5.30 -15.28
CA ILE A 106 8.22 4.18 -14.64
C ILE A 106 9.16 3.56 -15.66
N VAL A 107 10.45 3.62 -15.38
CA VAL A 107 11.53 3.08 -16.26
C VAL A 107 11.66 1.57 -16.05
N CYS A 108 11.62 1.15 -14.79
CA CYS A 108 11.58 -0.25 -14.40
C CYS A 108 10.93 -0.36 -13.03
N ASP A 109 10.30 -1.48 -12.76
CA ASP A 109 9.67 -1.78 -11.49
C ASP A 109 9.81 -3.26 -11.13
N LYS A 110 9.62 -3.54 -9.86
CA LYS A 110 9.54 -4.90 -9.32
C LYS A 110 8.69 -4.90 -8.06
N SER A 111 7.75 -5.84 -8.00
CA SER A 111 6.98 -6.17 -6.80
C SER A 111 7.51 -7.46 -6.18
N VAL A 112 7.65 -7.48 -4.86
CA VAL A 112 8.01 -8.68 -4.09
C VAL A 112 7.02 -8.87 -2.94
N LYS A 113 6.66 -10.14 -2.67
CA LYS A 113 5.73 -10.52 -1.59
C LYS A 113 6.45 -10.72 -0.25
N ILE A 114 7.34 -9.79 0.08
CA ILE A 114 8.04 -9.72 1.37
C ILE A 114 7.85 -8.29 1.85
N ALA A 115 7.15 -8.12 2.96
CA ALA A 115 6.81 -6.82 3.53
C ALA A 115 6.48 -6.92 5.02
N GLY A 116 5.79 -5.94 5.57
CA GLY A 116 5.54 -5.80 6.99
C GLY A 116 4.95 -7.03 7.69
N ASP A 117 4.06 -7.77 7.01
CA ASP A 117 3.42 -8.95 7.58
C ASP A 117 4.44 -10.10 7.77
N VAL A 118 5.30 -10.31 6.77
CA VAL A 118 6.39 -11.30 6.85
C VAL A 118 7.35 -10.95 7.99
N PHE A 119 7.72 -9.68 8.13
CA PHE A 119 8.57 -9.23 9.24
C PHE A 119 7.94 -9.50 10.61
N THR A 120 6.62 -9.33 10.72
CA THR A 120 5.88 -9.63 11.95
C THR A 120 5.88 -11.12 12.24
N GLU A 121 5.65 -11.96 11.23
CA GLU A 121 5.72 -13.42 11.34
C GLU A 121 7.11 -13.89 11.74
N ASP A 122 8.15 -13.32 11.16
CA ASP A 122 9.55 -13.63 11.49
C ASP A 122 9.88 -13.32 12.95
N ILE A 123 9.36 -12.23 13.51
CA ILE A 123 9.50 -11.88 14.92
C ILE A 123 8.80 -12.91 15.81
N VAL A 124 7.58 -13.32 15.47
CA VAL A 124 6.87 -14.39 16.20
C VAL A 124 7.67 -15.67 16.20
N TYR A 125 8.18 -16.05 15.02
CA TYR A 125 9.00 -17.24 14.86
C TYR A 125 10.30 -17.16 15.69
N TYR A 126 11.00 -16.05 15.63
CA TYR A 126 12.23 -15.80 16.38
C TYR A 126 12.01 -15.90 17.90
N MET A 127 10.99 -15.21 18.42
CA MET A 127 10.67 -15.26 19.86
C MET A 127 10.33 -16.67 20.33
N ARG A 128 9.65 -17.43 19.50
CA ARG A 128 9.31 -18.81 19.80
C ARG A 128 10.53 -19.74 19.80
N THR A 129 11.42 -19.59 18.80
CA THR A 129 12.53 -20.52 18.59
C THR A 129 13.74 -20.21 19.44
N GLN A 130 14.07 -18.92 19.64
CA GLN A 130 15.25 -18.49 20.36
C GLN A 130 14.98 -18.27 21.86
N HIS A 131 13.77 -17.83 22.21
CA HIS A 131 13.44 -17.47 23.60
C HIS A 131 12.37 -18.35 24.22
N ASN A 132 11.83 -19.35 23.49
CA ASN A 132 10.72 -20.20 23.92
C ASN A 132 9.50 -19.40 24.41
N LEU A 133 9.27 -18.22 23.82
CA LEU A 133 8.17 -17.33 24.12
C LEU A 133 7.15 -17.36 22.98
N SER A 134 5.89 -17.66 23.32
CA SER A 134 4.78 -17.56 22.36
C SER A 134 4.16 -16.17 22.48
N ILE A 135 4.33 -15.35 21.45
CA ILE A 135 3.71 -14.04 21.33
C ILE A 135 2.71 -14.03 20.18
N GLY A 136 1.69 -13.19 20.26
CA GLY A 136 0.75 -12.99 19.14
C GLY A 136 1.21 -11.89 18.21
N ASP A 137 0.63 -11.85 16.99
CA ASP A 137 0.96 -10.92 15.91
C ASP A 137 0.91 -9.46 16.36
N ARG A 138 -0.10 -9.08 17.16
CA ARG A 138 -0.22 -7.72 17.69
C ARG A 138 0.98 -7.31 18.56
N THR A 139 1.54 -8.26 19.31
CA THR A 139 2.73 -8.02 20.15
C THR A 139 3.97 -7.92 19.28
N ALA A 140 4.13 -8.81 18.31
CA ALA A 140 5.23 -8.79 17.35
C ALA A 140 5.22 -7.50 16.51
N GLU A 141 4.05 -7.04 16.07
CA GLU A 141 3.89 -5.76 15.37
C GLU A 141 4.35 -4.57 16.22
N LYS A 142 4.00 -4.55 17.50
CA LYS A 142 4.48 -3.53 18.43
C LYS A 142 5.99 -3.58 18.62
N ILE A 143 6.58 -4.78 18.72
CA ILE A 143 8.03 -4.96 18.80
C ILE A 143 8.67 -4.38 17.52
N LYS A 144 8.20 -4.78 16.35
CA LYS A 144 8.68 -4.28 15.06
C LYS A 144 8.70 -2.75 14.99
N ILE A 145 7.58 -2.12 15.36
CA ILE A 145 7.44 -0.65 15.27
C ILE A 145 8.33 0.07 16.28
N ASN A 146 8.45 -0.43 17.50
CA ASN A 146 9.11 0.31 18.58
C ASN A 146 10.63 0.12 18.62
N ILE A 147 11.13 -1.04 18.18
CA ILE A 147 12.55 -1.37 18.31
C ILE A 147 13.20 -1.85 17.01
N GLY A 148 12.41 -2.05 15.93
CA GLY A 148 12.94 -2.40 14.62
C GLY A 148 13.84 -1.28 14.07
N SER A 149 15.00 -1.66 13.56
CA SER A 149 15.94 -0.75 12.90
C SER A 149 16.62 -1.44 11.73
N ALA A 150 16.82 -0.72 10.64
CA ALA A 150 17.62 -1.16 9.50
C ALA A 150 19.13 -0.82 9.66
N LEU A 151 19.49 -0.11 10.74
CA LEU A 151 20.87 0.28 11.04
C LEU A 151 21.37 -0.56 12.22
N ASP A 152 22.51 -1.22 12.07
CA ASP A 152 23.12 -2.05 13.10
C ASP A 152 23.43 -1.27 14.38
N GLU A 153 23.83 0.01 14.25
CA GLU A 153 24.16 0.88 15.38
C GLU A 153 22.95 1.25 16.25
N LEU A 154 21.73 1.17 15.69
CA LEU A 154 20.47 1.45 16.39
C LEU A 154 19.76 0.19 16.85
N SER A 155 20.28 -0.97 16.52
CA SER A 155 19.77 -2.26 17.00
C SER A 155 20.12 -2.41 18.48
N LEU A 156 19.24 -1.91 19.34
CA LEU A 156 19.37 -2.05 20.81
C LEU A 156 19.04 -3.47 21.29
N ILE A 157 18.93 -4.42 20.39
CA ILE A 157 18.76 -5.84 20.74
C ILE A 157 20.12 -6.47 20.93
N HIS A 158 20.84 -6.05 21.96
CA HIS A 158 21.78 -6.87 22.65
C HIS A 158 21.04 -7.51 23.83
N ILE A 159 20.28 -8.53 23.55
CA ILE A 159 19.79 -9.48 24.56
C ILE A 159 20.50 -10.80 24.33
#